data_4e0c2a43b3ac3948dc8951c7703121de
#
_entry.id   4e0c2a43b3ac3948dc8951c7703121de
#
_cell.length_a   1.000
_cell.length_b   1.000
_cell.length_c   1.000
_cell.angle_alpha   90.00
_cell.angle_beta   90.00
_cell.angle_gamma   90.00
#
_symmetry.space_group_name_H-M   'P 1'
#
loop_
_entity.id
_entity.type
_entity.pdbx_description
1 polymer ?
#
loop_
_entity_poly.entity_id
_entity_poly.type
_entity_poly.pdbx_seq_one_letter_code
_entity_poly.pdbx_strand_id
1 'polypeptide(L)'
;MEEKKSAKAQQDARDALQSKYMTNLPQLDPEEKARMKMGKRPLRVTIFDIVILLIILGVGFAVYFLGGKEASAQTVPLRYTIELTDLPEGFSEKIQVGDAITDNIKNYAMGNVVAVEAQSYKKLLDDVENSRVVEAEIPGRETVVITLEAQVTETESEYRVNGSYLVRSGLEVAAKGPGYAGTGFILTVERQGN
;
A
#
# COMPACT_ATOMS: atom_id res chain seq x y z
N MET A 1 34.74 3.57 64.70
CA MET A 1 34.42 4.94 65.15
C MET A 1 34.59 5.98 64.04
N GLU A 2 35.29 5.63 62.92
CA GLU A 2 35.55 6.56 61.82
C GLU A 2 34.36 6.67 60.79
N GLU A 3 33.61 5.65 60.64
CA GLU A 3 32.46 5.64 59.63
C GLU A 3 31.35 6.64 60.06
N LYS A 4 31.08 6.79 61.36
CA LYS A 4 30.08 7.76 61.81
C LYS A 4 30.55 9.24 61.71
N LYS A 5 31.86 9.50 61.69
CA LYS A 5 32.41 10.83 61.47
C LYS A 5 32.33 11.23 59.99
N SER A 6 32.56 10.28 59.08
CA SER A 6 32.44 10.49 57.61
C SER A 6 31.00 10.80 57.17
N ALA A 7 30.02 10.03 57.67
CA ALA A 7 28.62 10.23 57.36
C ALA A 7 28.08 11.60 57.83
N LYS A 8 28.51 12.03 59.03
CA LYS A 8 28.10 13.33 59.54
C LYS A 8 28.71 14.49 58.77
N ALA A 9 29.96 14.37 58.33
CA ALA A 9 30.65 15.41 57.57
C ALA A 9 29.98 15.54 56.14
N GLN A 10 29.51 14.44 55.55
CA GLN A 10 28.78 14.47 54.28
C GLN A 10 27.39 15.10 54.43
N GLN A 11 26.73 14.88 55.56
CA GLN A 11 25.42 15.45 55.82
C GLN A 11 25.51 16.96 56.07
N ASP A 12 26.46 17.40 56.85
CA ASP A 12 26.75 18.84 57.14
C ASP A 12 27.12 19.57 55.82
N ALA A 13 27.87 18.93 54.92
CA ALA A 13 28.20 19.50 53.60
C ALA A 13 26.99 19.63 52.65
N ARG A 14 26.06 18.68 52.73
CA ARG A 14 24.79 18.74 51.93
C ARG A 14 23.88 19.86 52.48
N ASP A 15 23.74 19.96 53.76
CA ASP A 15 22.90 20.99 54.41
C ASP A 15 23.46 22.40 54.16
N ALA A 16 24.78 22.56 54.16
CA ALA A 16 25.45 23.81 53.81
C ALA A 16 25.24 24.21 52.32
N LEU A 17 25.29 23.23 51.43
CA LEU A 17 25.00 23.46 50.01
C LEU A 17 23.53 23.82 49.80
N GLN A 18 22.60 23.10 50.41
CA GLN A 18 21.16 23.40 50.33
C GLN A 18 20.82 24.78 50.89
N SER A 19 21.41 25.19 52.02
CA SER A 19 21.24 26.53 52.58
C SER A 19 21.73 27.61 51.62
N LYS A 20 22.88 27.40 50.96
CA LYS A 20 23.46 28.37 50.03
C LYS A 20 22.63 28.54 48.76
N TYR A 21 22.00 27.46 48.27
CA TYR A 21 21.14 27.53 47.08
C TYR A 21 19.75 28.05 47.41
N MET A 22 19.21 27.80 48.60
CA MET A 22 17.91 28.31 49.03
C MET A 22 17.92 29.82 49.28
N THR A 23 19.08 30.39 49.68
CA THR A 23 19.19 31.83 49.97
C THR A 23 19.32 32.69 48.71
N ASN A 24 19.66 32.07 47.56
CA ASN A 24 19.86 32.76 46.28
C ASN A 24 18.71 32.57 45.28
N LEU A 25 17.57 32.00 45.67
CA LEU A 25 16.39 31.99 44.83
C LEU A 25 15.84 33.44 44.74
N PRO A 26 15.72 34.01 43.53
CA PRO A 26 15.10 35.32 43.40
C PRO A 26 13.70 35.24 43.99
N GLN A 27 13.41 36.06 44.97
CA GLN A 27 12.06 36.24 45.51
C GLN A 27 11.23 36.84 44.41
N LEU A 28 10.45 36.00 43.69
CA LEU A 28 9.46 36.44 42.70
C LEU A 28 8.50 37.41 43.40
N ASP A 29 8.43 38.62 42.89
CA ASP A 29 7.54 39.67 43.35
C ASP A 29 6.09 39.14 43.42
N PRO A 30 5.33 39.55 44.47
CA PRO A 30 3.93 39.15 44.60
C PRO A 30 3.08 39.47 43.34
N GLU A 31 3.47 40.50 42.59
CA GLU A 31 2.82 40.83 41.32
C GLU A 31 3.12 39.82 40.21
N GLU A 32 4.32 39.23 40.18
CA GLU A 32 4.71 38.23 39.21
C GLU A 32 4.00 36.87 39.47
N LYS A 33 3.83 36.54 40.79
CA LYS A 33 3.01 35.40 41.21
C LYS A 33 1.50 35.57 40.84
N ALA A 34 1.03 36.83 40.89
CA ALA A 34 -0.34 37.16 40.47
C ALA A 34 -0.53 37.05 38.95
N ARG A 35 0.50 37.43 38.17
CA ARG A 35 0.46 37.31 36.69
C ARG A 35 0.49 35.85 36.22
N MET A 36 1.24 34.97 36.90
CA MET A 36 1.23 33.52 36.59
C MET A 36 -0.10 32.83 36.92
N LYS A 37 -0.87 33.34 37.88
CA LYS A 37 -2.22 32.82 38.16
C LYS A 37 -3.31 33.30 37.22
N MET A 38 -3.05 34.32 36.40
CA MET A 38 -4.02 34.93 35.51
C MET A 38 -4.17 34.23 34.13
N GLY A 39 -3.51 33.07 33.94
CA GLY A 39 -3.51 32.32 32.68
C GLY A 39 -4.72 31.44 32.38
N LYS A 40 -5.68 31.31 33.29
CA LYS A 40 -6.92 30.60 33.02
C LYS A 40 -8.03 31.62 32.72
N ARG A 41 -7.99 32.18 31.49
CA ARG A 41 -9.18 32.85 30.95
C ARG A 41 -10.28 31.78 30.82
N PRO A 42 -11.45 31.97 31.45
CA PRO A 42 -12.59 31.10 31.20
C PRO A 42 -12.87 31.19 29.70
N LEU A 43 -12.81 30.06 29.02
CA LEU A 43 -13.25 29.94 27.62
C LEU A 43 -14.72 30.43 27.61
N ARG A 44 -14.95 31.68 27.22
CA ARG A 44 -16.30 32.18 26.93
C ARG A 44 -16.72 31.50 25.65
N VAL A 45 -17.30 30.33 25.77
CA VAL A 45 -17.93 29.63 24.67
C VAL A 45 -19.08 30.50 24.17
N THR A 46 -18.90 31.10 23.04
CA THR A 46 -19.92 31.92 22.39
C THR A 46 -20.92 30.97 21.68
N ILE A 47 -22.17 31.36 21.55
CA ILE A 47 -23.19 30.60 20.78
C ILE A 47 -22.62 30.24 19.39
N PHE A 48 -21.81 31.14 18.82
CA PHE A 48 -21.13 30.93 17.55
C PHE A 48 -20.16 29.71 17.57
N ASP A 49 -19.41 29.51 18.65
CA ASP A 49 -18.49 28.38 18.80
C ASP A 49 -19.25 27.05 18.87
N ILE A 50 -20.44 27.06 19.52
CA ILE A 50 -21.31 25.88 19.59
C ILE A 50 -21.87 25.55 18.20
N VAL A 51 -22.26 26.55 17.41
CA VAL A 51 -22.77 26.36 16.04
C VAL A 51 -21.69 25.80 15.14
N ILE A 52 -20.46 26.33 15.20
CA ILE A 52 -19.31 25.82 14.44
C ILE A 52 -19.03 24.36 14.84
N LEU A 53 -19.00 24.05 16.12
CA LEU A 53 -18.78 22.69 16.61
C LEU A 53 -19.86 21.72 16.09
N LEU A 54 -21.12 22.12 16.09
CA LEU A 54 -22.22 21.32 15.55
C LEU A 54 -22.10 21.11 14.03
N ILE A 55 -21.66 22.12 13.29
CA ILE A 55 -21.39 21.99 11.84
C ILE A 55 -20.26 20.99 11.61
N ILE A 56 -19.14 21.10 12.33
CA ILE A 56 -17.99 20.20 12.20
C ILE A 56 -18.40 18.76 12.55
N LEU A 57 -19.16 18.58 13.65
CA LEU A 57 -19.70 17.28 14.04
C LEU A 57 -20.69 16.73 13.00
N GLY A 58 -21.56 17.56 12.45
CA GLY A 58 -22.51 17.18 11.41
C GLY A 58 -21.83 16.75 10.11
N VAL A 59 -20.82 17.51 9.66
CA VAL A 59 -20.01 17.17 8.49
C VAL A 59 -19.20 15.90 8.75
N GLY A 60 -18.54 15.77 9.92
CA GLY A 60 -17.82 14.57 10.29
C GLY A 60 -18.70 13.32 10.34
N PHE A 61 -19.91 13.46 10.89
CA PHE A 61 -20.91 12.40 10.92
C PHE A 61 -21.41 12.05 9.51
N ALA A 62 -21.69 13.05 8.67
CA ALA A 62 -22.09 12.83 7.28
C ALA A 62 -20.99 12.10 6.49
N VAL A 63 -19.72 12.52 6.60
CA VAL A 63 -18.58 11.85 5.95
C VAL A 63 -18.42 10.42 6.48
N TYR A 64 -18.57 10.19 7.77
CA TYR A 64 -18.51 8.85 8.36
C TYR A 64 -19.65 7.93 7.89
N PHE A 65 -20.88 8.44 7.82
CA PHE A 65 -22.03 7.64 7.40
C PHE A 65 -22.21 7.50 5.89
N LEU A 66 -21.87 8.52 5.09
CA LEU A 66 -21.96 8.46 3.63
C LEU A 66 -20.68 7.90 2.98
N GLY A 67 -19.51 8.14 3.59
CA GLY A 67 -18.23 7.59 3.10
C GLY A 67 -18.04 6.10 3.45
N GLY A 68 -18.81 5.57 4.40
CA GLY A 68 -18.73 4.16 4.83
C GLY A 68 -19.58 3.17 4.05
N LYS A 69 -20.16 3.54 2.91
CA LYS A 69 -20.64 2.56 1.93
C LYS A 69 -19.44 2.07 1.11
N GLU A 70 -18.57 1.31 1.74
CA GLU A 70 -17.80 0.33 1.00
C GLU A 70 -18.86 -0.55 0.31
N ALA A 71 -18.97 -0.41 -1.02
CA ALA A 71 -19.70 -1.36 -1.85
C ALA A 71 -19.24 -2.74 -1.37
N SER A 72 -20.17 -3.63 -1.05
CA SER A 72 -19.87 -4.95 -0.49
C SER A 72 -18.83 -5.63 -1.37
N ALA A 73 -17.58 -5.50 -1.01
CA ALA A 73 -16.48 -6.08 -1.73
C ALA A 73 -16.59 -7.59 -1.51
N GLN A 74 -17.13 -8.30 -2.51
CA GLN A 74 -17.22 -9.74 -2.49
C GLN A 74 -15.90 -10.33 -2.95
N THR A 75 -15.41 -11.33 -2.24
CA THR A 75 -14.28 -12.12 -2.70
C THR A 75 -14.80 -13.24 -3.56
N VAL A 76 -14.38 -13.26 -4.83
CA VAL A 76 -14.79 -14.24 -5.82
C VAL A 76 -13.57 -14.86 -6.50
N PRO A 77 -13.62 -16.15 -6.88
CA PRO A 77 -12.58 -16.73 -7.71
C PRO A 77 -12.69 -16.19 -9.14
N LEU A 78 -11.56 -15.74 -9.66
CA LEU A 78 -11.42 -15.21 -11.01
C LEU A 78 -10.38 -16.00 -11.77
N ARG A 79 -10.67 -16.36 -13.00
CA ARG A 79 -9.72 -16.91 -13.96
C ARG A 79 -9.51 -15.91 -15.08
N TYR A 80 -8.26 -15.67 -15.43
CA TYR A 80 -7.94 -14.77 -16.52
C TYR A 80 -6.67 -15.22 -17.25
N THR A 81 -6.55 -14.84 -18.51
CA THR A 81 -5.39 -15.19 -19.32
C THR A 81 -4.52 -13.97 -19.55
N ILE A 82 -3.21 -14.19 -19.49
CA ILE A 82 -2.20 -13.22 -19.90
C ILE A 82 -1.44 -13.78 -21.10
N GLU A 83 -1.15 -12.94 -22.07
CA GLU A 83 -0.32 -13.27 -23.22
C GLU A 83 1.03 -12.59 -23.06
N LEU A 84 2.09 -13.35 -23.02
CA LEU A 84 3.46 -12.86 -23.03
C LEU A 84 4.04 -13.07 -24.43
N THR A 85 4.48 -11.99 -25.07
CA THR A 85 4.92 -12.03 -26.47
C THR A 85 6.40 -11.82 -26.64
N ASP A 86 6.94 -12.25 -27.80
CA ASP A 86 8.35 -12.05 -28.19
C ASP A 86 9.34 -12.67 -27.20
N LEU A 87 9.02 -13.87 -26.71
CA LEU A 87 9.86 -14.63 -25.79
C LEU A 87 10.79 -15.57 -26.55
N PRO A 88 11.97 -15.93 -26.01
CA PRO A 88 12.80 -16.96 -26.59
C PRO A 88 12.06 -18.31 -26.64
N GLU A 89 12.26 -19.09 -27.71
CA GLU A 89 11.73 -20.45 -27.83
C GLU A 89 12.13 -21.31 -26.62
N GLY A 90 11.20 -22.12 -26.10
CA GLY A 90 11.38 -22.91 -24.87
C GLY A 90 11.21 -22.13 -23.57
N PHE A 91 10.73 -20.89 -23.63
CA PHE A 91 10.42 -20.12 -22.41
C PHE A 91 9.23 -20.75 -21.68
N SER A 92 8.22 -21.21 -22.39
CA SER A 92 7.03 -21.87 -21.86
C SER A 92 7.35 -23.09 -20.98
N GLU A 93 8.42 -23.82 -21.27
CA GLU A 93 8.86 -24.98 -20.50
C GLU A 93 9.31 -24.63 -19.05
N LYS A 94 9.65 -23.35 -18.82
CA LYS A 94 10.05 -22.85 -17.50
C LYS A 94 8.85 -22.57 -16.59
N ILE A 95 7.67 -22.45 -17.16
CA ILE A 95 6.46 -22.09 -16.44
C ILE A 95 5.76 -23.37 -15.99
N GLN A 96 5.52 -23.51 -14.71
CA GLN A 96 4.87 -24.68 -14.16
C GLN A 96 3.47 -24.34 -13.63
N VAL A 97 2.54 -25.27 -13.79
CA VAL A 97 1.22 -25.16 -13.15
C VAL A 97 1.41 -25.13 -11.65
N GLY A 98 0.79 -24.17 -10.99
CA GLY A 98 0.95 -23.88 -9.56
C GLY A 98 1.93 -22.77 -9.24
N ASP A 99 2.73 -22.30 -10.19
CA ASP A 99 3.63 -21.15 -9.96
C ASP A 99 2.85 -19.91 -9.51
N ALA A 100 3.36 -19.27 -8.46
CA ALA A 100 2.82 -17.99 -8.01
C ALA A 100 3.39 -16.86 -8.87
N ILE A 101 2.50 -16.15 -9.55
CA ILE A 101 2.87 -15.00 -10.40
C ILE A 101 2.68 -13.70 -9.63
N THR A 102 3.65 -12.81 -9.80
CA THR A 102 3.63 -11.46 -9.24
C THR A 102 3.90 -10.43 -10.32
N ASP A 103 3.41 -9.22 -10.12
CA ASP A 103 3.79 -8.06 -10.94
C ASP A 103 5.25 -7.71 -10.69
N ASN A 104 6.04 -7.64 -11.75
CA ASN A 104 7.49 -7.39 -11.67
C ASN A 104 7.84 -5.96 -11.25
N ILE A 105 6.90 -5.02 -11.32
CA ILE A 105 7.12 -3.61 -11.01
C ILE A 105 6.79 -3.32 -9.54
N LYS A 106 5.63 -3.78 -9.07
CA LYS A 106 5.11 -3.47 -7.73
C LYS A 106 5.10 -4.66 -6.78
N ASN A 107 5.49 -5.85 -7.25
CA ASN A 107 5.44 -7.13 -6.52
C ASN A 107 4.04 -7.50 -5.98
N TYR A 108 2.97 -7.03 -6.63
CA TYR A 108 1.63 -7.44 -6.28
C TYR A 108 1.37 -8.86 -6.74
N ALA A 109 0.70 -9.66 -5.91
CA ALA A 109 0.27 -11.00 -6.31
C ALA A 109 -0.73 -10.89 -7.49
N MET A 110 -0.51 -11.70 -8.51
CA MET A 110 -1.38 -11.81 -9.68
C MET A 110 -2.22 -13.10 -9.66
N GLY A 111 -1.78 -14.14 -8.95
CA GLY A 111 -2.45 -15.42 -8.84
C GLY A 111 -1.51 -16.58 -9.11
N ASN A 112 -2.09 -17.77 -9.30
CA ASN A 112 -1.34 -18.98 -9.59
C ASN A 112 -1.62 -19.48 -11.01
N VAL A 113 -0.61 -20.07 -11.65
CA VAL A 113 -0.72 -20.65 -12.96
C VAL A 113 -1.61 -21.91 -12.91
N VAL A 114 -2.62 -21.99 -13.77
CA VAL A 114 -3.47 -23.17 -13.92
C VAL A 114 -3.34 -23.83 -15.29
N ALA A 115 -2.92 -23.09 -16.32
CA ALA A 115 -2.61 -23.62 -17.64
C ALA A 115 -1.56 -22.76 -18.34
N VAL A 116 -0.79 -23.39 -19.24
CA VAL A 116 0.22 -22.73 -20.09
C VAL A 116 0.06 -23.26 -21.51
N GLU A 117 0.00 -22.37 -22.47
CA GLU A 117 -0.06 -22.68 -23.91
C GLU A 117 1.03 -21.90 -24.62
N ALA A 118 1.81 -22.56 -25.47
CA ALA A 118 2.83 -21.93 -26.30
C ALA A 118 2.40 -21.89 -27.76
N GLN A 119 2.70 -20.78 -28.42
CA GLN A 119 2.44 -20.57 -29.84
C GLN A 119 3.66 -19.92 -30.51
N SER A 120 3.85 -20.16 -31.81
CA SER A 120 4.86 -19.43 -32.56
C SER A 120 4.59 -17.93 -32.50
N TYR A 121 5.64 -17.14 -32.21
CA TYR A 121 5.49 -15.68 -32.24
C TYR A 121 5.32 -15.20 -33.67
N LYS A 122 4.28 -14.43 -33.91
CA LYS A 122 3.96 -13.84 -35.21
C LYS A 122 4.07 -12.32 -35.15
N LYS A 123 4.56 -11.74 -36.23
CA LYS A 123 4.67 -10.30 -36.40
C LYS A 123 4.19 -9.86 -37.75
N LEU A 124 3.54 -8.71 -37.81
CA LEU A 124 3.20 -8.06 -39.07
C LEU A 124 4.46 -7.47 -39.70
N LEU A 125 4.80 -7.91 -40.91
CA LEU A 125 5.92 -7.45 -41.69
C LEU A 125 5.45 -6.84 -43.00
N ASP A 126 6.14 -5.81 -43.46
CA ASP A 126 5.87 -5.20 -44.79
C ASP A 126 6.51 -6.05 -45.88
N ASP A 127 5.66 -6.65 -46.73
CA ASP A 127 6.07 -7.26 -47.98
C ASP A 127 6.20 -6.16 -49.05
N VAL A 128 7.39 -5.59 -49.14
CA VAL A 128 7.67 -4.43 -50.00
C VAL A 128 7.47 -4.77 -51.49
N GLU A 129 7.72 -6.03 -51.90
CA GLU A 129 7.58 -6.46 -53.27
C GLU A 129 6.11 -6.46 -53.76
N ASN A 130 5.20 -6.85 -52.86
CA ASN A 130 3.78 -6.93 -53.17
C ASN A 130 2.94 -5.78 -52.56
N SER A 131 3.61 -4.79 -51.92
CA SER A 131 2.96 -3.64 -51.29
C SER A 131 1.83 -4.02 -50.32
N ARG A 132 2.05 -5.05 -49.51
CA ARG A 132 1.09 -5.56 -48.54
C ARG A 132 1.76 -5.88 -47.21
N VAL A 133 0.98 -5.87 -46.14
CA VAL A 133 1.38 -6.35 -44.82
C VAL A 133 1.04 -7.83 -44.71
N VAL A 134 1.98 -8.65 -44.30
CA VAL A 134 1.83 -10.08 -44.08
C VAL A 134 2.17 -10.44 -42.63
N GLU A 135 1.41 -11.38 -42.08
CA GLU A 135 1.75 -12.00 -40.83
C GLU A 135 2.79 -13.09 -41.04
N ALA A 136 3.93 -12.98 -40.40
CA ALA A 136 5.02 -13.95 -40.50
C ALA A 136 5.46 -14.44 -39.11
N GLU A 137 5.74 -15.74 -39.06
CA GLU A 137 6.34 -16.34 -37.85
C GLU A 137 7.81 -15.94 -37.72
N ILE A 138 8.22 -15.59 -36.52
CA ILE A 138 9.61 -15.23 -36.22
C ILE A 138 10.30 -16.46 -35.61
N PRO A 139 11.28 -17.08 -36.33
CA PRO A 139 11.96 -18.27 -35.85
C PRO A 139 12.70 -18.01 -34.51
N GLY A 140 12.66 -18.99 -33.60
CA GLY A 140 13.32 -18.91 -32.30
C GLY A 140 12.60 -18.02 -31.29
N ARG A 141 11.36 -17.63 -31.60
CA ARG A 141 10.50 -16.83 -30.73
C ARG A 141 9.15 -17.49 -30.52
N GLU A 142 8.61 -17.32 -29.33
CA GLU A 142 7.29 -17.83 -28.97
C GLU A 142 6.43 -16.77 -28.26
N THR A 143 5.14 -16.97 -28.35
CA THR A 143 4.14 -16.31 -27.54
C THR A 143 3.60 -17.32 -26.55
N VAL A 144 3.52 -16.97 -25.28
CA VAL A 144 3.02 -17.85 -24.24
C VAL A 144 1.75 -17.26 -23.64
N VAL A 145 0.68 -18.04 -23.68
CA VAL A 145 -0.58 -17.71 -23.02
C VAL A 145 -0.65 -18.46 -21.69
N ILE A 146 -0.74 -17.72 -20.60
CA ILE A 146 -0.79 -18.27 -19.25
C ILE A 146 -2.17 -18.01 -18.68
N THR A 147 -2.84 -19.05 -18.22
CA THR A 147 -4.09 -18.91 -17.48
C THR A 147 -3.77 -18.84 -15.99
N LEU A 148 -4.23 -17.79 -15.36
CA LEU A 148 -4.07 -17.54 -13.91
C LEU A 148 -5.41 -17.68 -13.19
N GLU A 149 -5.35 -18.18 -11.98
CA GLU A 149 -6.47 -18.20 -11.04
C GLU A 149 -6.11 -17.42 -9.77
N ALA A 150 -7.00 -16.54 -9.34
CA ALA A 150 -6.81 -15.71 -8.16
C ALA A 150 -8.13 -15.45 -7.43
N GLN A 151 -8.04 -15.25 -6.13
CA GLN A 151 -9.14 -14.67 -5.36
C GLN A 151 -9.11 -13.15 -5.53
N VAL A 152 -10.19 -12.59 -6.03
CA VAL A 152 -10.28 -11.16 -6.27
C VAL A 152 -11.36 -10.51 -5.42
N THR A 153 -11.13 -9.28 -5.06
CA THR A 153 -12.15 -8.39 -4.52
C THR A 153 -12.91 -7.81 -5.70
N GLU A 154 -14.18 -8.15 -5.83
CA GLU A 154 -15.09 -7.62 -6.85
C GLU A 154 -15.78 -6.38 -6.30
N THR A 155 -15.71 -5.30 -7.06
CA THR A 155 -16.52 -4.08 -6.86
C THR A 155 -17.39 -3.87 -8.11
N GLU A 156 -18.27 -2.88 -8.08
CA GLU A 156 -19.15 -2.58 -9.24
C GLU A 156 -18.41 -2.35 -10.57
N SER A 157 -17.13 -1.98 -10.53
CA SER A 157 -16.35 -1.58 -11.71
C SER A 157 -15.02 -2.31 -11.88
N GLU A 158 -14.54 -3.05 -10.89
CA GLU A 158 -13.18 -3.56 -10.89
C GLU A 158 -13.03 -4.92 -10.19
N TYR A 159 -12.06 -5.70 -10.70
CA TYR A 159 -11.53 -6.88 -10.05
C TYR A 159 -10.13 -6.60 -9.54
N ARG A 160 -9.86 -6.81 -8.25
CA ARG A 160 -8.54 -6.61 -7.66
C ARG A 160 -8.06 -7.86 -6.91
N VAL A 161 -6.93 -8.41 -7.32
CA VAL A 161 -6.25 -9.49 -6.58
C VAL A 161 -5.70 -8.90 -5.28
N ASN A 162 -6.08 -9.49 -4.14
CA ASN A 162 -5.70 -9.03 -2.81
C ASN A 162 -5.91 -7.51 -2.59
N GLY A 163 -6.93 -6.93 -3.21
CA GLY A 163 -7.24 -5.50 -3.11
C GLY A 163 -6.24 -4.55 -3.80
N SER A 164 -5.17 -5.08 -4.40
CA SER A 164 -4.06 -4.27 -4.91
C SER A 164 -3.87 -4.33 -6.41
N TYR A 165 -3.82 -5.54 -7.00
CA TYR A 165 -3.56 -5.72 -8.42
C TYR A 165 -4.86 -5.69 -9.22
N LEU A 166 -5.00 -4.68 -10.10
CA LEU A 166 -6.16 -4.53 -10.99
C LEU A 166 -6.10 -5.56 -12.13
N VAL A 167 -7.20 -6.30 -12.33
CA VAL A 167 -7.37 -7.23 -13.45
C VAL A 167 -8.41 -6.68 -14.41
N ARG A 168 -7.99 -6.42 -15.64
CA ARG A 168 -8.87 -5.94 -16.73
C ARG A 168 -8.31 -6.36 -18.07
N SER A 169 -9.15 -6.85 -18.97
CA SER A 169 -8.76 -7.16 -20.35
C SER A 169 -8.16 -5.94 -21.05
N GLY A 170 -7.07 -6.15 -21.79
CA GLY A 170 -6.30 -5.11 -22.47
C GLY A 170 -5.27 -4.37 -21.56
N LEU A 171 -5.20 -4.70 -20.28
CA LEU A 171 -4.18 -4.11 -19.40
C LEU A 171 -2.81 -4.74 -19.69
N GLU A 172 -1.79 -3.89 -19.86
CA GLU A 172 -0.40 -4.32 -19.94
C GLU A 172 0.07 -4.89 -18.62
N VAL A 173 0.81 -5.99 -18.68
CA VAL A 173 1.33 -6.71 -17.51
C VAL A 173 2.82 -6.94 -17.64
N ALA A 174 3.51 -6.88 -16.50
CA ALA A 174 4.88 -7.32 -16.34
C ALA A 174 4.89 -8.48 -15.34
N ALA A 175 4.68 -9.69 -15.85
CA ALA A 175 4.54 -10.89 -15.03
C ALA A 175 5.91 -11.47 -14.65
N LYS A 176 6.05 -11.90 -13.39
CA LYS A 176 7.25 -12.55 -12.86
C LYS A 176 6.84 -13.79 -12.07
N GLY A 177 7.43 -14.92 -12.45
CA GLY A 177 7.36 -16.19 -11.73
C GLY A 177 8.71 -16.64 -11.18
N PRO A 178 8.81 -17.87 -10.68
CA PRO A 178 10.04 -18.45 -10.19
C PRO A 178 11.08 -18.61 -11.30
N GLY A 179 12.05 -17.70 -11.38
CA GLY A 179 13.15 -17.78 -12.34
C GLY A 179 12.85 -17.27 -13.76
N TYR A 180 11.70 -16.66 -14.00
CA TYR A 180 11.32 -16.08 -15.29
C TYR A 180 10.52 -14.77 -15.11
N ALA A 181 10.55 -13.94 -16.14
CA ALA A 181 9.72 -12.74 -16.23
C ALA A 181 9.42 -12.43 -17.71
N GLY A 182 8.27 -11.85 -17.96
CA GLY A 182 7.85 -11.44 -19.29
C GLY A 182 6.85 -10.29 -19.22
N THR A 183 6.65 -9.63 -20.37
CA THR A 183 5.67 -8.55 -20.51
C THR A 183 4.62 -8.95 -21.56
N GLY A 184 3.44 -8.41 -21.43
CA GLY A 184 2.35 -8.71 -22.34
C GLY A 184 1.05 -8.05 -21.91
N PHE A 185 -0.08 -8.68 -22.19
CA PHE A 185 -1.41 -8.13 -21.93
C PHE A 185 -2.35 -9.16 -21.33
N ILE A 186 -3.33 -8.68 -20.55
CA ILE A 186 -4.47 -9.51 -20.13
C ILE A 186 -5.41 -9.62 -21.31
N LEU A 187 -5.66 -10.87 -21.77
CA LEU A 187 -6.57 -11.14 -22.89
C LEU A 187 -8.01 -11.27 -22.40
N THR A 188 -8.28 -12.25 -21.57
CA THR A 188 -9.64 -12.59 -21.10
C THR A 188 -9.72 -12.53 -19.59
N VAL A 189 -10.91 -12.23 -19.10
CA VAL A 189 -11.21 -12.20 -17.66
C VAL A 189 -12.55 -12.91 -17.48
N GLU A 190 -12.55 -14.02 -16.75
CA GLU A 190 -13.73 -14.86 -16.55
C GLU A 190 -13.98 -15.06 -15.05
N ARG A 191 -15.15 -14.68 -14.59
CA ARG A 191 -15.60 -14.99 -13.26
C ARG A 191 -15.89 -16.49 -13.17
N GLN A 192 -15.25 -17.17 -12.24
CA GLN A 192 -15.62 -18.52 -11.85
C GLN A 192 -16.86 -18.43 -10.95
N GLY A 193 -18.01 -18.57 -11.53
CA GLY A 193 -19.24 -18.52 -10.78
C GLY A 193 -20.11 -19.71 -11.13
N ASN A 194 -20.79 -20.17 -10.16
CA ASN A 194 -21.79 -21.24 -10.02
C ASN A 194 -22.27 -21.90 -11.29
#